data_9a0f7c9f6c5b42dfe828a6f5d5e615f0
#
_entry.id   9a0f7c9f6c5b42dfe828a6f5d5e615f0
#
_cell.length_a   1.000
_cell.length_b   1.000
_cell.length_c   1.000
_cell.angle_alpha   90.00
_cell.angle_beta   90.00
_cell.angle_gamma   90.00
#
_symmetry.space_group_name_H-M   'P 1'
#
loop_
_entity.id
_entity.type
_entity.pdbx_description
1 polymer ?
#
loop_
_entity_poly.entity_id
_entity_poly.type
_entity_poly.pdbx_seq_one_letter_code
_entity_poly.pdbx_strand_id
1 'polypeptide(L)'
;MMNLFRWLSLFTALPSLALGASLSGSLETNDGRQLSGDISLGKEEIEIRSAEGDVHRIPQSEMRSATFDEGSGQRIEETETIRNGLRGRYYSNIKHEDKPAERIDPVISFDWGESAPIEGVSPNGFSVRWEGEVEAPVSGKITFEVESDDGSRLWIDGKKLIDHWQAQSATTHSGTIELEAGQRYPIKLEYYDAWSSALARLRWRAEGLPRALIPAEKLFPLPLNAPSTKSFTHAVKFRAGSTIDGKITVADSKRVHLETANGVIVIPAPAISYLKFAHSWGSDLSGLLDRKPPGIAFLNRDFAEGRFIEFKGGVAKMESVLFGEQEVPESELRAIKLAERKVKPAKIWALSSADSRLLIDSIVSLPDGRLKIRDNSGYHVTVPAGLIRHLRWLGPRAKKAPATTRK
;
A
#
# COMPACT_ATOMS: atom_id res chain seq x y z
N MET A 1 -20.50 -32.30 -65.61
CA MET A 1 -19.63 -31.17 -65.36
C MET A 1 -20.20 -30.42 -64.18
N MET A 2 -19.63 -30.64 -63.00
CA MET A 2 -20.14 -30.08 -61.76
C MET A 2 -18.97 -29.37 -61.06
N ASN A 3 -18.95 -28.05 -61.08
CA ASN A 3 -17.91 -27.23 -60.43
C ASN A 3 -18.22 -27.11 -58.94
N LEU A 4 -17.36 -27.70 -58.12
CA LEU A 4 -17.35 -27.53 -56.68
C LEU A 4 -16.56 -26.26 -56.34
N PHE A 5 -17.23 -25.20 -55.95
CA PHE A 5 -16.57 -24.02 -55.32
C PHE A 5 -16.27 -24.34 -53.86
N ARG A 6 -14.99 -24.55 -53.56
CA ARG A 6 -14.46 -24.60 -52.20
C ARG A 6 -14.29 -23.14 -51.68
N TRP A 7 -15.10 -22.76 -50.70
CA TRP A 7 -14.84 -21.58 -49.87
C TRP A 7 -13.71 -21.90 -48.94
N LEU A 8 -12.54 -21.27 -49.17
CA LEU A 8 -11.41 -21.22 -48.22
C LEU A 8 -11.69 -20.07 -47.28
N SER A 9 -12.17 -20.35 -46.07
CA SER A 9 -12.23 -19.39 -45.01
C SER A 9 -10.79 -19.13 -44.51
N LEU A 10 -10.23 -17.99 -44.90
CA LEU A 10 -9.01 -17.47 -44.26
C LEU A 10 -9.35 -17.09 -42.82
N PHE A 11 -9.09 -18.00 -41.92
CA PHE A 11 -8.89 -17.62 -40.52
C PHE A 11 -7.54 -16.86 -40.46
N THR A 12 -7.59 -15.54 -40.51
CA THR A 12 -6.46 -14.70 -40.08
C THR A 12 -6.34 -14.88 -38.57
N ALA A 13 -5.42 -15.76 -38.16
CA ALA A 13 -4.97 -15.82 -36.78
C ALA A 13 -4.36 -14.44 -36.46
N LEU A 14 -5.06 -13.65 -35.67
CA LEU A 14 -4.49 -12.47 -35.02
C LEU A 14 -3.28 -12.96 -34.21
N PRO A 15 -2.15 -12.26 -34.28
CA PRO A 15 -0.98 -12.66 -33.51
C PRO A 15 -1.38 -12.69 -32.03
N SER A 16 -1.25 -13.86 -31.39
CA SER A 16 -1.31 -13.99 -29.95
C SER A 16 -0.26 -13.04 -29.40
N LEU A 17 -0.70 -11.99 -28.74
CA LEU A 17 0.19 -11.20 -27.88
C LEU A 17 0.95 -12.20 -27.01
N ALA A 18 2.28 -12.17 -27.09
CA ALA A 18 3.14 -12.99 -26.25
C ALA A 18 2.66 -12.81 -24.81
N LEU A 19 2.08 -13.89 -24.24
CA LEU A 19 1.59 -13.87 -22.86
C LEU A 19 2.78 -13.55 -21.96
N GLY A 20 2.82 -12.33 -21.48
CA GLY A 20 3.61 -11.97 -20.32
C GLY A 20 3.14 -12.83 -19.13
N ALA A 21 3.99 -13.07 -18.15
CA ALA A 21 3.59 -13.83 -16.98
C ALA A 21 2.30 -13.28 -16.38
N SER A 22 1.35 -14.17 -16.15
CA SER A 22 0.06 -13.86 -15.56
C SER A 22 0.17 -13.89 -14.01
N LEU A 23 -0.66 -13.08 -13.39
CA LEU A 23 -0.83 -13.02 -11.93
C LEU A 23 -2.19 -13.64 -11.62
N SER A 24 -2.23 -14.74 -10.87
CA SER A 24 -3.51 -15.26 -10.39
C SER A 24 -4.12 -14.29 -9.38
N GLY A 25 -5.43 -14.06 -9.50
CA GLY A 25 -6.11 -13.12 -8.62
C GLY A 25 -7.54 -12.80 -9.01
N SER A 26 -8.06 -11.73 -8.43
CA SER A 26 -9.39 -11.20 -8.70
C SER A 26 -9.35 -9.73 -9.06
N LEU A 27 -10.26 -9.30 -9.92
CA LEU A 27 -10.39 -7.93 -10.38
C LEU A 27 -11.85 -7.48 -10.25
N GLU A 28 -12.04 -6.30 -9.67
CA GLU A 28 -13.33 -5.59 -9.62
C GLU A 28 -13.34 -4.47 -10.64
N THR A 29 -14.40 -4.41 -11.46
CA THR A 29 -14.62 -3.34 -12.43
C THR A 29 -15.40 -2.17 -11.82
N ASN A 30 -15.40 -1.01 -12.48
CA ASN A 30 -16.13 0.17 -12.02
C ASN A 30 -17.66 -0.03 -11.97
N ASP A 31 -18.21 -0.96 -12.74
CA ASP A 31 -19.62 -1.34 -12.74
C ASP A 31 -19.96 -2.46 -11.75
N GLY A 32 -18.97 -2.92 -10.96
CA GLY A 32 -19.15 -3.91 -9.89
C GLY A 32 -19.02 -5.36 -10.32
N ARG A 33 -18.65 -5.67 -11.59
CA ARG A 33 -18.35 -7.05 -11.99
C ARG A 33 -17.10 -7.55 -11.28
N GLN A 34 -17.14 -8.81 -10.82
CA GLN A 34 -16.00 -9.52 -10.29
C GLN A 34 -15.50 -10.51 -11.34
N LEU A 35 -14.22 -10.45 -11.66
CA LEU A 35 -13.55 -11.35 -12.58
C LEU A 35 -12.38 -12.00 -11.86
N SER A 36 -12.24 -13.32 -11.94
CA SER A 36 -11.16 -14.07 -11.29
C SER A 36 -10.44 -14.95 -12.30
N GLY A 37 -9.15 -15.13 -12.10
CA GLY A 37 -8.33 -15.95 -13.00
C GLY A 37 -6.91 -15.43 -13.13
N ASP A 38 -6.27 -15.78 -14.23
CA ASP A 38 -4.93 -15.32 -14.58
C ASP A 38 -5.01 -13.93 -15.23
N ILE A 39 -4.45 -12.95 -14.57
CA ILE A 39 -4.49 -11.53 -14.92
C ILE A 39 -3.16 -11.13 -15.57
N SER A 40 -3.23 -10.65 -16.82
CA SER A 40 -2.10 -10.06 -17.53
C SER A 40 -2.33 -8.55 -17.70
N LEU A 41 -1.39 -7.77 -17.23
CA LEU A 41 -1.44 -6.31 -17.29
C LEU A 41 -0.76 -5.83 -18.57
N GLY A 42 -1.54 -5.41 -19.55
CA GLY A 42 -1.08 -4.74 -20.76
C GLY A 42 -0.97 -3.22 -20.57
N LYS A 43 -0.49 -2.51 -21.59
CA LYS A 43 -0.26 -1.05 -21.50
C LYS A 43 -1.58 -0.24 -21.35
N GLU A 44 -2.64 -0.69 -21.99
CA GLU A 44 -3.93 0.00 -22.02
C GLU A 44 -5.09 -0.92 -21.58
N GLU A 45 -4.90 -2.23 -21.72
CA GLU A 45 -5.89 -3.27 -21.45
C GLU A 45 -5.37 -4.27 -20.44
N ILE A 46 -6.30 -4.89 -19.73
CA ILE A 46 -6.06 -6.03 -18.82
C ILE A 46 -6.73 -7.23 -19.46
N GLU A 47 -6.00 -8.34 -19.60
CA GLU A 47 -6.55 -9.62 -19.98
C GLU A 47 -6.70 -10.49 -18.75
N ILE A 48 -7.89 -11.05 -18.54
CA ILE A 48 -8.20 -12.00 -17.48
C ILE A 48 -8.65 -13.30 -18.12
N ARG A 49 -7.96 -14.40 -17.81
CA ARG A 49 -8.30 -15.75 -18.25
C ARG A 49 -8.88 -16.52 -17.08
N SER A 50 -10.17 -16.87 -17.17
CA SER A 50 -10.84 -17.67 -16.14
C SER A 50 -10.30 -19.12 -16.10
N ALA A 51 -10.64 -19.84 -15.05
CA ALA A 51 -10.29 -21.26 -14.92
C ALA A 51 -10.95 -22.14 -16.02
N GLU A 52 -12.11 -21.71 -16.53
CA GLU A 52 -12.82 -22.35 -17.62
C GLU A 52 -12.21 -22.06 -19.00
N GLY A 53 -11.22 -21.12 -19.05
CA GLY A 53 -10.53 -20.74 -20.29
C GLY A 53 -11.12 -19.51 -20.98
N ASP A 54 -12.17 -18.91 -20.45
CA ASP A 54 -12.76 -17.69 -21.00
C ASP A 54 -11.78 -16.52 -20.84
N VAL A 55 -11.68 -15.69 -21.87
CA VAL A 55 -10.78 -14.55 -21.90
C VAL A 55 -11.57 -13.26 -21.92
N HIS A 56 -11.43 -12.47 -20.85
CA HIS A 56 -11.99 -11.12 -20.75
C HIS A 56 -10.90 -10.10 -20.99
N ARG A 57 -11.17 -9.11 -21.85
CA ARG A 57 -10.29 -7.95 -22.07
C ARG A 57 -11.03 -6.70 -21.68
N ILE A 58 -10.44 -5.94 -20.78
CA ILE A 58 -11.01 -4.68 -20.28
C ILE A 58 -9.96 -3.57 -20.34
N PRO A 59 -10.34 -2.33 -20.66
CA PRO A 59 -9.45 -1.18 -20.48
C PRO A 59 -8.98 -1.05 -19.03
N GLN A 60 -7.73 -0.65 -18.80
CA GLN A 60 -7.24 -0.41 -17.44
C GLN A 60 -8.11 0.63 -16.69
N SER A 61 -8.72 1.58 -17.39
CA SER A 61 -9.62 2.59 -16.82
C SER A 61 -10.96 2.03 -16.33
N GLU A 62 -11.33 0.81 -16.70
CA GLU A 62 -12.50 0.11 -16.16
C GLU A 62 -12.20 -0.68 -14.89
N MET A 63 -10.94 -0.91 -14.57
CA MET A 63 -10.54 -1.54 -13.31
C MET A 63 -10.82 -0.59 -12.14
N ARG A 64 -11.56 -1.05 -11.16
CA ARG A 64 -11.68 -0.42 -9.86
C ARG A 64 -10.53 -0.83 -8.95
N SER A 65 -10.33 -2.14 -8.84
CA SER A 65 -9.24 -2.75 -8.07
C SER A 65 -8.88 -4.11 -8.61
N ALA A 66 -7.67 -4.58 -8.31
CA ALA A 66 -7.25 -5.96 -8.50
C ALA A 66 -6.46 -6.42 -7.28
N THR A 67 -6.67 -7.67 -6.90
CA THR A 67 -5.96 -8.35 -5.80
C THR A 67 -5.31 -9.58 -6.37
N PHE A 68 -4.04 -9.82 -6.04
CA PHE A 68 -3.25 -10.93 -6.55
C PHE A 68 -2.93 -11.92 -5.45
N ASP A 69 -3.02 -13.21 -5.78
CA ASP A 69 -2.70 -14.31 -4.89
C ASP A 69 -1.19 -14.44 -4.68
N GLU A 70 -0.77 -15.07 -3.58
CA GLU A 70 0.63 -15.44 -3.41
C GLU A 70 1.02 -16.49 -4.44
N GLY A 71 2.01 -16.18 -5.28
CA GLY A 71 2.49 -17.05 -6.35
C GLY A 71 3.10 -18.35 -5.82
N SER A 72 2.27 -19.33 -5.57
CA SER A 72 2.60 -20.74 -5.59
C SER A 72 1.39 -21.46 -6.18
N GLY A 73 1.59 -22.24 -7.23
CA GLY A 73 0.55 -22.98 -7.93
C GLY A 73 -0.20 -24.02 -7.10
N GLN A 74 -0.71 -23.63 -5.96
CA GLN A 74 -1.70 -24.34 -5.18
C GLN A 74 -2.98 -23.54 -5.19
N ARG A 75 -3.90 -24.03 -5.99
CA ARG A 75 -5.30 -23.67 -6.01
C ARG A 75 -5.85 -23.89 -4.60
N ILE A 76 -6.07 -22.83 -3.85
CA ILE A 76 -6.87 -22.90 -2.64
C ILE A 76 -8.31 -22.73 -3.11
N GLU A 77 -9.03 -23.86 -3.23
CA GLU A 77 -10.49 -23.88 -3.25
C GLU A 77 -10.98 -23.53 -1.82
N GLU A 78 -10.95 -22.26 -1.50
CA GLU A 78 -11.76 -21.72 -0.41
C GLU A 78 -12.42 -20.45 -0.93
N THR A 79 -13.72 -20.56 -1.14
CA THR A 79 -14.63 -19.44 -1.24
C THR A 79 -14.61 -18.74 0.13
N GLU A 80 -13.54 -18.04 0.45
CA GLU A 80 -13.55 -17.12 1.58
C GLU A 80 -14.52 -16.00 1.22
N THR A 81 -15.72 -16.08 1.78
CA THR A 81 -16.65 -14.96 1.82
C THR A 81 -15.84 -13.77 2.35
N ILE A 82 -15.54 -12.79 1.49
CA ILE A 82 -14.80 -11.56 1.88
C ILE A 82 -15.63 -10.92 2.97
N ARG A 83 -15.24 -11.15 4.22
CA ARG A 83 -15.90 -10.52 5.37
C ARG A 83 -15.51 -9.06 5.36
N ASN A 84 -16.47 -8.17 5.24
CA ASN A 84 -16.26 -6.74 5.41
C ASN A 84 -15.69 -6.45 6.79
N GLY A 85 -14.86 -5.41 6.91
CA GLY A 85 -14.19 -5.04 8.15
C GLY A 85 -12.74 -4.61 7.94
N LEU A 86 -12.01 -4.43 9.02
CA LEU A 86 -10.56 -4.20 9.02
C LEU A 86 -9.84 -5.39 9.61
N ARG A 87 -8.62 -5.65 9.14
CA ARG A 87 -7.74 -6.63 9.77
C ARG A 87 -7.18 -6.06 11.06
N GLY A 88 -7.56 -6.65 12.18
CA GLY A 88 -7.00 -6.37 13.50
C GLY A 88 -5.82 -7.30 13.79
N ARG A 89 -4.67 -6.71 14.12
CA ARG A 89 -3.49 -7.38 14.66
C ARG A 89 -3.35 -7.00 16.12
N TYR A 90 -3.41 -7.99 16.98
CA TYR A 90 -3.45 -7.86 18.44
C TYR A 90 -2.12 -8.32 19.03
N TYR A 91 -1.41 -7.45 19.74
CA TYR A 91 -0.08 -7.67 20.29
C TYR A 91 -0.13 -7.67 21.83
N SER A 92 0.62 -8.57 22.47
CA SER A 92 0.74 -8.63 23.94
C SER A 92 1.74 -7.60 24.51
N ASN A 93 1.88 -6.46 23.85
CA ASN A 93 2.68 -5.32 24.28
C ASN A 93 2.18 -4.02 23.61
N ILE A 94 2.53 -2.87 24.17
CA ILE A 94 2.08 -1.54 23.68
C ILE A 94 2.86 -0.99 22.48
N LYS A 95 3.83 -1.75 21.94
CA LYS A 95 4.75 -1.29 20.88
C LYS A 95 4.46 -1.88 19.51
N HIS A 96 3.46 -2.75 19.37
CA HIS A 96 3.16 -3.53 18.16
C HIS A 96 4.34 -4.42 17.72
N GLU A 97 5.06 -4.99 18.68
CA GLU A 97 6.18 -5.90 18.47
C GLU A 97 5.70 -7.35 18.63
N ASP A 98 6.51 -8.32 18.18
CA ASP A 98 6.26 -9.74 18.21
C ASP A 98 5.14 -10.23 17.26
N LYS A 99 4.82 -11.53 17.36
CA LYS A 99 3.81 -12.17 16.53
C LYS A 99 2.41 -11.84 17.05
N PRO A 100 1.57 -11.14 16.26
CA PRO A 100 0.20 -10.83 16.66
C PRO A 100 -0.75 -12.02 16.54
N ALA A 101 -1.84 -12.00 17.31
CA ALA A 101 -3.08 -12.68 16.96
C ALA A 101 -3.82 -11.83 15.91
N GLU A 102 -4.49 -12.45 14.95
CA GLU A 102 -5.17 -11.74 13.86
C GLU A 102 -6.63 -12.16 13.73
N ARG A 103 -7.50 -11.19 13.41
CA ARG A 103 -8.88 -11.43 12.98
C ARG A 103 -9.39 -10.28 12.10
N ILE A 104 -10.53 -10.52 11.41
CA ILE A 104 -11.26 -9.43 10.75
C ILE A 104 -12.31 -8.88 11.71
N ASP A 105 -12.21 -7.59 11.98
CA ASP A 105 -13.16 -6.87 12.84
C ASP A 105 -14.14 -6.09 11.94
N PRO A 106 -15.41 -6.52 11.87
CA PRO A 106 -16.40 -5.91 10.98
C PRO A 106 -16.64 -4.43 11.28
N VAL A 107 -16.60 -4.07 12.55
CA VAL A 107 -16.77 -2.68 13.03
C VAL A 107 -15.80 -2.48 14.19
N ILE A 108 -15.14 -1.32 14.22
CA ILE A 108 -14.30 -0.96 15.35
C ILE A 108 -15.16 -0.29 16.42
N SER A 109 -15.67 -1.11 17.33
CA SER A 109 -16.51 -0.68 18.45
C SER A 109 -16.35 -1.65 19.60
N PHE A 110 -15.25 -1.49 20.31
CA PHE A 110 -14.86 -2.36 21.41
C PHE A 110 -14.92 -1.61 22.73
N ASP A 111 -15.41 -2.34 23.72
CA ASP A 111 -15.39 -1.95 25.12
C ASP A 111 -15.00 -3.23 25.89
N TRP A 112 -13.71 -3.42 26.05
CA TRP A 112 -13.18 -4.61 26.69
C TRP A 112 -13.24 -4.53 28.21
N GLY A 113 -13.33 -3.29 28.76
CA GLY A 113 -13.17 -3.08 30.19
C GLY A 113 -11.81 -3.63 30.64
N GLU A 114 -11.83 -4.53 31.60
CA GLU A 114 -10.64 -5.24 32.11
C GLU A 114 -10.46 -6.64 31.48
N SER A 115 -11.12 -6.92 30.36
CA SER A 115 -11.07 -8.24 29.70
C SER A 115 -10.04 -8.25 28.59
N ALA A 116 -9.49 -9.44 28.28
CA ALA A 116 -8.58 -9.62 27.15
C ALA A 116 -9.27 -9.32 25.80
N PRO A 117 -8.60 -8.64 24.87
CA PRO A 117 -9.19 -8.25 23.59
C PRO A 117 -9.43 -9.45 22.65
N ILE A 118 -8.62 -10.49 22.78
CA ILE A 118 -8.68 -11.73 22.02
C ILE A 118 -7.94 -12.83 22.79
N GLU A 119 -8.23 -14.10 22.52
CA GLU A 119 -7.51 -15.22 23.11
C GLU A 119 -6.01 -15.14 22.86
N GLY A 120 -5.22 -15.37 23.89
CA GLY A 120 -3.74 -15.34 23.84
C GLY A 120 -3.12 -13.94 23.98
N VAL A 121 -3.92 -12.89 24.17
CA VAL A 121 -3.44 -11.53 24.44
C VAL A 121 -3.86 -11.12 25.85
N SER A 122 -2.95 -10.48 26.59
CA SER A 122 -3.21 -10.00 27.96
C SER A 122 -4.34 -8.98 28.00
N PRO A 123 -5.12 -8.90 29.12
CA PRO A 123 -6.16 -7.88 29.28
C PRO A 123 -5.62 -6.45 29.41
N ASN A 124 -4.37 -6.29 29.83
CA ASN A 124 -3.67 -5.00 29.96
C ASN A 124 -2.30 -5.05 29.28
N GLY A 125 -1.76 -3.90 28.93
CA GLY A 125 -0.45 -3.78 28.28
C GLY A 125 -0.45 -4.32 26.85
N PHE A 126 -1.56 -4.22 26.14
CA PHE A 126 -1.70 -4.69 24.77
C PHE A 126 -1.81 -3.55 23.77
N SER A 127 -1.67 -3.89 22.50
CA SER A 127 -1.94 -2.93 21.40
C SER A 127 -2.61 -3.61 20.24
N VAL A 128 -3.34 -2.83 19.45
CA VAL A 128 -4.02 -3.31 18.25
C VAL A 128 -3.70 -2.39 17.08
N ARG A 129 -3.46 -3.00 15.91
CA ARG A 129 -3.37 -2.28 14.66
C ARG A 129 -4.43 -2.81 13.71
N TRP A 130 -5.37 -1.94 13.33
CA TRP A 130 -6.35 -2.21 12.29
C TRP A 130 -5.92 -1.61 10.97
N GLU A 131 -5.98 -2.42 9.92
CA GLU A 131 -5.56 -2.02 8.57
C GLU A 131 -6.56 -2.53 7.53
N GLY A 132 -6.74 -1.72 6.49
CA GLY A 132 -7.65 -2.03 5.40
C GLY A 132 -7.93 -0.80 4.53
N GLU A 133 -9.12 -0.78 3.95
CA GLU A 133 -9.65 0.38 3.23
C GLU A 133 -11.00 0.80 3.81
N VAL A 134 -11.27 2.11 3.76
CA VAL A 134 -12.58 2.69 4.07
C VAL A 134 -13.15 3.31 2.80
N GLU A 135 -14.41 3.00 2.46
CA GLU A 135 -15.12 3.63 1.34
C GLU A 135 -15.80 4.90 1.82
N ALA A 136 -15.48 6.03 1.17
CA ALA A 136 -16.08 7.31 1.49
C ALA A 136 -17.59 7.29 1.17
N PRO A 137 -18.47 7.61 2.13
CA PRO A 137 -19.92 7.59 1.94
C PRO A 137 -20.44 8.77 1.10
N VAL A 138 -19.76 9.92 1.18
CA VAL A 138 -20.09 11.17 0.48
C VAL A 138 -18.82 11.85 -0.03
N SER A 139 -18.92 12.73 -1.01
CA SER A 139 -17.83 13.61 -1.42
C SER A 139 -17.73 14.84 -0.53
N GLY A 140 -16.50 15.30 -0.28
CA GLY A 140 -16.21 16.49 0.51
C GLY A 140 -15.51 16.20 1.83
N LYS A 141 -15.67 17.08 2.80
CA LYS A 141 -15.00 17.00 4.11
C LYS A 141 -15.66 15.94 5.00
N ILE A 142 -14.93 14.86 5.28
CA ILE A 142 -15.32 13.82 6.22
C ILE A 142 -14.47 13.96 7.48
N THR A 143 -15.10 14.02 8.63
CA THR A 143 -14.44 14.02 9.93
C THR A 143 -14.47 12.61 10.48
N PHE A 144 -13.29 12.03 10.72
CA PHE A 144 -13.12 10.76 11.41
C PHE A 144 -12.90 11.04 12.90
N GLU A 145 -13.46 10.21 13.75
CA GLU A 145 -13.36 10.30 15.20
C GLU A 145 -12.94 8.96 15.78
N VAL A 146 -11.96 8.98 16.67
CA VAL A 146 -11.56 7.82 17.49
C VAL A 146 -11.81 8.17 18.94
N GLU A 147 -12.66 7.38 19.60
CA GLU A 147 -12.79 7.36 21.04
C GLU A 147 -11.94 6.21 21.58
N SER A 148 -10.98 6.49 22.43
CA SER A 148 -10.07 5.48 22.98
C SER A 148 -9.68 5.74 24.42
N ASP A 149 -9.46 4.66 25.14
CA ASP A 149 -8.81 4.51 26.44
C ASP A 149 -7.79 3.37 26.27
N ASP A 150 -6.50 3.57 26.14
CA ASP A 150 -5.67 4.78 26.19
C ASP A 150 -5.47 5.44 24.81
N GLY A 151 -4.24 5.38 24.28
CA GLY A 151 -3.77 6.15 23.14
C GLY A 151 -4.14 5.60 21.79
N SER A 152 -4.35 6.52 20.83
CA SER A 152 -4.67 6.15 19.45
C SER A 152 -4.01 7.04 18.39
N ARG A 153 -3.84 6.48 17.19
CA ARG A 153 -3.39 7.17 15.99
C ARG A 153 -4.19 6.70 14.79
N LEU A 154 -4.63 7.64 13.96
CA LEU A 154 -5.40 7.33 12.76
C LEU A 154 -4.76 7.93 11.51
N TRP A 155 -4.63 7.12 10.46
CA TRP A 155 -4.27 7.55 9.12
C TRP A 155 -5.37 7.20 8.13
N ILE A 156 -5.69 8.16 7.26
CA ILE A 156 -6.56 7.97 6.09
C ILE A 156 -5.78 8.46 4.87
N ASP A 157 -5.73 7.65 3.81
CA ASP A 157 -4.97 7.92 2.59
C ASP A 157 -3.49 8.34 2.87
N GLY A 158 -2.88 7.70 3.86
CA GLY A 158 -1.51 7.98 4.29
C GLY A 158 -1.31 9.29 5.05
N LYS A 159 -2.36 10.10 5.22
CA LYS A 159 -2.33 11.32 6.03
C LYS A 159 -2.68 10.97 7.48
N LYS A 160 -1.81 11.33 8.43
CA LYS A 160 -2.11 11.18 9.84
C LYS A 160 -3.11 12.23 10.27
N LEU A 161 -4.32 11.80 10.64
CA LEU A 161 -5.41 12.68 11.06
C LEU A 161 -5.48 12.83 12.58
N ILE A 162 -5.12 11.78 13.33
CA ILE A 162 -5.10 11.75 14.78
C ILE A 162 -3.74 11.21 15.22
N ASP A 163 -3.11 11.87 16.18
CA ASP A 163 -1.84 11.48 16.80
C ASP A 163 -1.89 11.76 18.30
N HIS A 164 -2.55 10.88 19.04
CA HIS A 164 -2.64 10.98 20.50
C HIS A 164 -2.15 9.68 21.13
N TRP A 165 -0.81 9.56 21.27
CA TRP A 165 -0.14 8.35 21.77
C TRP A 165 0.36 8.56 23.18
N GLN A 166 -0.60 8.75 24.09
CA GLN A 166 -0.35 8.92 25.54
C GLN A 166 -1.51 8.34 26.32
N ALA A 167 -1.25 7.99 27.60
CA ALA A 167 -2.27 7.47 28.49
C ALA A 167 -3.35 8.51 28.76
N GLN A 168 -4.60 8.08 28.69
CA GLN A 168 -5.79 8.89 28.92
C GLN A 168 -6.98 7.99 29.24
N SER A 169 -7.94 8.50 30.01
CA SER A 169 -9.28 7.88 30.08
C SER A 169 -10.05 8.11 28.76
N ALA A 170 -11.15 7.37 28.59
CA ALA A 170 -11.95 7.41 27.35
C ALA A 170 -12.19 8.82 26.81
N THR A 171 -11.47 9.16 25.74
CA THR A 171 -11.47 10.48 25.12
C THR A 171 -11.65 10.35 23.61
N THR A 172 -12.39 11.30 23.02
CA THR A 172 -12.60 11.36 21.57
C THR A 172 -11.67 12.38 20.94
N HIS A 173 -10.85 11.92 19.98
CA HIS A 173 -10.04 12.76 19.11
C HIS A 173 -10.58 12.71 17.69
N SER A 174 -10.41 13.79 16.91
CA SER A 174 -10.93 13.86 15.55
C SER A 174 -9.96 14.49 14.56
N GLY A 175 -10.12 14.13 13.29
CA GLY A 175 -9.41 14.72 12.18
C GLY A 175 -10.25 14.72 10.92
N THR A 176 -10.04 15.70 10.04
CA THR A 176 -10.84 15.90 8.84
C THR A 176 -10.01 15.77 7.58
N ILE A 177 -10.59 15.16 6.54
CA ILE A 177 -9.97 14.98 5.23
C ILE A 177 -11.04 15.14 4.14
N GLU A 178 -10.65 15.64 2.96
CA GLU A 178 -11.49 15.66 1.77
C GLU A 178 -11.38 14.35 1.02
N LEU A 179 -12.53 13.70 0.76
CA LEU A 179 -12.63 12.42 0.06
C LEU A 179 -13.73 12.49 -1.01
N GLU A 180 -13.71 11.52 -1.95
CA GLU A 180 -14.73 11.39 -3.01
C GLU A 180 -15.63 10.20 -2.73
N ALA A 181 -16.95 10.39 -2.83
CA ALA A 181 -17.96 9.35 -2.60
C ALA A 181 -17.71 8.07 -3.39
N GLY A 182 -17.88 6.92 -2.73
CA GLY A 182 -17.67 5.59 -3.33
C GLY A 182 -16.22 5.23 -3.63
N GLN A 183 -15.25 6.10 -3.30
CA GLN A 183 -13.83 5.78 -3.37
C GLN A 183 -13.38 5.11 -2.06
N ARG A 184 -12.51 4.12 -2.20
CA ARG A 184 -11.87 3.45 -1.06
C ARG A 184 -10.52 4.09 -0.79
N TYR A 185 -10.22 4.32 0.46
CA TYR A 185 -9.00 4.94 0.93
C TYR A 185 -8.33 4.06 1.97
N PRO A 186 -7.00 3.86 1.90
CA PRO A 186 -6.28 3.14 2.94
C PRO A 186 -6.57 3.75 4.31
N ILE A 187 -6.89 2.89 5.26
CA ILE A 187 -7.07 3.24 6.66
C ILE A 187 -6.11 2.43 7.52
N LYS A 188 -5.47 3.10 8.47
CA LYS A 188 -4.71 2.47 9.54
C LYS A 188 -5.09 3.14 10.86
N LEU A 189 -5.53 2.34 11.82
CA LEU A 189 -5.77 2.75 13.20
C LEU A 189 -4.85 1.96 14.12
N GLU A 190 -4.04 2.65 14.90
CA GLU A 190 -3.23 2.10 15.97
C GLU A 190 -3.84 2.50 17.31
N TYR A 191 -3.83 1.56 18.24
CA TYR A 191 -4.39 1.68 19.56
C TYR A 191 -3.51 0.94 20.56
N TYR A 192 -3.42 1.43 21.79
CA TYR A 192 -2.91 0.66 22.90
C TYR A 192 -3.71 0.94 24.17
N ASP A 193 -3.73 -0.07 25.01
CA ASP A 193 -4.12 -0.03 26.42
C ASP A 193 -2.91 -0.34 27.30
N ALA A 194 -2.65 0.50 28.30
CA ALA A 194 -1.58 0.26 29.27
C ALA A 194 -2.10 -0.43 30.54
N TRP A 195 -3.22 0.05 31.06
CA TRP A 195 -3.77 -0.38 32.35
C TRP A 195 -5.27 -0.15 32.44
N SER A 196 -5.98 -0.97 33.23
CA SER A 196 -7.35 -0.76 33.64
C SER A 196 -8.35 -1.01 32.50
N SER A 197 -9.17 -0.01 32.17
CA SER A 197 -10.25 -0.17 31.20
C SER A 197 -9.79 0.09 29.76
N ALA A 198 -10.10 -0.80 28.85
CA ALA A 198 -9.71 -0.71 27.46
C ALA A 198 -10.93 -0.45 26.57
N LEU A 199 -10.87 0.60 25.72
CA LEU A 199 -11.94 0.99 24.82
C LEU A 199 -11.40 1.53 23.50
N ALA A 200 -12.00 1.13 22.35
CA ALA A 200 -11.69 1.69 21.05
C ALA A 200 -12.94 1.74 20.16
N ARG A 201 -13.30 2.92 19.67
CA ARG A 201 -14.43 3.13 18.75
C ARG A 201 -14.05 4.07 17.63
N LEU A 202 -14.34 3.67 16.38
CA LEU A 202 -14.08 4.46 15.18
C LEU A 202 -15.40 4.92 14.57
N ARG A 203 -15.52 6.24 14.43
CA ARG A 203 -16.73 6.91 13.89
C ARG A 203 -16.35 7.88 12.80
N TRP A 204 -17.35 8.30 12.06
CA TRP A 204 -17.28 9.40 11.11
C TRP A 204 -18.51 10.29 11.17
N ARG A 205 -18.37 11.47 10.55
CA ARG A 205 -19.45 12.38 10.22
C ARG A 205 -19.06 13.26 9.05
N ALA A 206 -20.05 13.74 8.30
CA ALA A 206 -19.88 14.71 7.22
C ALA A 206 -21.16 15.54 7.07
N GLU A 207 -21.16 16.50 6.16
CA GLU A 207 -22.39 17.21 5.77
C GLU A 207 -23.39 16.19 5.21
N GLY A 208 -24.62 16.20 5.73
CA GLY A 208 -25.64 15.20 5.39
C GLY A 208 -25.42 13.79 5.93
N LEU A 209 -24.32 13.54 6.65
CA LEU A 209 -24.03 12.27 7.30
C LEU A 209 -23.90 12.49 8.82
N PRO A 210 -24.86 12.04 9.63
CA PRO A 210 -24.76 12.17 11.08
C PRO A 210 -23.60 11.35 11.64
N ARG A 211 -23.16 11.73 12.85
CA ARG A 211 -22.12 10.97 13.58
C ARG A 211 -22.56 9.53 13.80
N ALA A 212 -21.78 8.58 13.29
CA ALA A 212 -22.08 7.16 13.37
C ALA A 212 -20.79 6.32 13.42
N LEU A 213 -20.87 5.09 13.93
CA LEU A 213 -19.83 4.09 13.71
C LEU A 213 -19.68 3.83 12.21
N ILE A 214 -18.46 3.54 11.77
CA ILE A 214 -18.25 3.15 10.37
C ILE A 214 -18.79 1.74 10.21
N PRO A 215 -19.81 1.54 9.36
CA PRO A 215 -20.43 0.22 9.23
C PRO A 215 -19.55 -0.74 8.42
N ALA A 216 -19.73 -2.04 8.64
CA ALA A 216 -18.90 -3.10 8.06
C ALA A 216 -18.81 -3.04 6.53
N GLU A 217 -19.92 -2.73 5.84
CA GLU A 217 -19.99 -2.63 4.38
C GLU A 217 -19.18 -1.47 3.78
N LYS A 218 -18.65 -0.60 4.62
CA LYS A 218 -17.75 0.50 4.24
C LYS A 218 -16.29 0.25 4.63
N LEU A 219 -16.02 -0.89 5.25
CA LEU A 219 -14.68 -1.33 5.64
C LEU A 219 -14.30 -2.59 4.86
N PHE A 220 -13.09 -2.62 4.36
CA PHE A 220 -12.59 -3.71 3.52
C PHE A 220 -11.22 -4.14 4.05
N PRO A 221 -11.05 -5.40 4.44
CA PRO A 221 -9.77 -5.87 4.92
C PRO A 221 -8.76 -5.90 3.78
N LEU A 222 -7.50 -5.66 4.09
CA LEU A 222 -6.42 -6.05 3.18
C LEU A 222 -6.41 -7.58 3.08
N PRO A 223 -6.07 -8.16 1.90
CA PRO A 223 -6.00 -9.60 1.73
C PRO A 223 -5.19 -10.28 2.84
N LEU A 224 -5.65 -11.46 3.30
CA LEU A 224 -5.00 -12.26 4.35
C LEU A 224 -3.53 -12.57 4.06
N ASN A 225 -3.18 -12.62 2.79
CA ASN A 225 -1.86 -12.92 2.27
C ASN A 225 -1.00 -11.69 1.96
N ALA A 226 -1.33 -10.50 2.50
CA ALA A 226 -0.29 -9.49 2.61
C ALA A 226 0.78 -10.11 3.51
N PRO A 227 1.99 -10.41 3.01
CA PRO A 227 2.96 -11.16 3.79
C PRO A 227 3.13 -10.46 5.12
N SER A 228 3.08 -11.23 6.23
CA SER A 228 3.64 -10.83 7.50
C SER A 228 5.06 -10.40 7.19
N THR A 229 5.25 -9.11 6.97
CA THR A 229 6.51 -8.56 6.53
C THR A 229 7.54 -8.90 7.60
N LYS A 230 8.60 -9.61 7.21
CA LYS A 230 9.87 -9.40 7.89
C LYS A 230 9.98 -7.90 8.03
N SER A 231 9.95 -7.42 9.26
CA SER A 231 10.08 -5.99 9.52
C SER A 231 11.40 -5.54 8.93
N PHE A 232 11.34 -4.96 7.74
CA PHE A 232 12.56 -4.43 7.14
C PHE A 232 12.94 -3.15 7.86
N THR A 233 14.21 -3.05 8.18
CA THR A 233 14.76 -1.88 8.88
C THR A 233 14.84 -0.66 8.00
N HIS A 234 14.83 -0.85 6.67
CA HIS A 234 15.04 0.21 5.71
C HIS A 234 13.81 0.41 4.82
N ALA A 235 13.73 1.59 4.20
CA ALA A 235 12.78 1.89 3.15
C ALA A 235 13.36 2.87 2.14
N VAL A 236 12.88 2.80 0.92
CA VAL A 236 13.17 3.77 -0.14
C VAL A 236 11.95 4.65 -0.37
N LYS A 237 12.12 5.95 -0.22
CA LYS A 237 11.10 6.95 -0.54
C LYS A 237 11.37 7.57 -1.90
N PHE A 238 10.45 7.41 -2.81
CA PHE A 238 10.53 7.98 -4.15
C PHE A 238 10.17 9.48 -4.14
N ARG A 239 10.70 10.23 -5.09
CA ARG A 239 10.35 11.65 -5.30
C ARG A 239 8.86 11.83 -5.57
N ALA A 240 8.27 10.88 -6.26
CA ALA A 240 6.84 10.84 -6.58
C ALA A 240 5.91 10.55 -5.39
N GLY A 241 6.46 10.23 -4.23
CA GLY A 241 5.68 9.95 -3.01
C GLY A 241 5.52 8.46 -2.68
N SER A 242 5.90 7.55 -3.58
CA SER A 242 5.93 6.08 -3.34
C SER A 242 6.88 5.72 -2.20
N THR A 243 6.62 4.57 -1.55
CA THR A 243 7.52 3.98 -0.56
C THR A 243 7.60 2.48 -0.82
N ILE A 244 8.79 1.90 -0.72
CA ILE A 244 9.03 0.45 -0.71
C ILE A 244 9.92 0.11 0.48
N ASP A 245 9.48 -0.81 1.30
CA ASP A 245 10.24 -1.34 2.43
C ASP A 245 11.15 -2.48 1.96
N GLY A 246 12.32 -2.58 2.55
CA GLY A 246 13.30 -3.59 2.24
C GLY A 246 14.61 -3.30 2.96
N LYS A 247 15.64 -4.12 2.72
CA LYS A 247 17.00 -3.88 3.18
C LYS A 247 17.82 -3.26 2.05
N ILE A 248 18.33 -2.05 2.26
CA ILE A 248 19.25 -1.41 1.32
C ILE A 248 20.60 -2.11 1.47
N THR A 249 21.06 -2.74 0.41
CA THR A 249 22.33 -3.49 0.41
C THR A 249 23.47 -2.70 -0.22
N VAL A 250 23.17 -1.98 -1.31
CA VAL A 250 24.10 -1.11 -2.02
C VAL A 250 23.32 0.10 -2.54
N ALA A 251 23.90 1.28 -2.44
CA ALA A 251 23.39 2.48 -3.08
C ALA A 251 24.55 3.35 -3.59
N ASP A 252 24.37 3.96 -4.77
CA ASP A 252 25.28 4.95 -5.34
C ASP A 252 24.48 6.08 -6.01
N SER A 253 25.16 6.99 -6.70
CA SER A 253 24.52 8.11 -7.42
C SER A 253 23.66 7.68 -8.61
N LYS A 254 23.75 6.42 -9.06
CA LYS A 254 23.02 5.88 -10.22
C LYS A 254 21.88 4.97 -9.83
N ARG A 255 22.07 4.11 -8.81
CA ARG A 255 21.11 3.06 -8.44
C ARG A 255 21.16 2.68 -6.97
N VAL A 256 20.05 2.14 -6.49
CA VAL A 256 19.87 1.57 -5.16
C VAL A 256 19.40 0.13 -5.30
N HIS A 257 20.07 -0.79 -4.63
CA HIS A 257 19.68 -2.18 -4.51
C HIS A 257 18.92 -2.37 -3.21
N LEU A 258 17.67 -2.78 -3.33
CA LEU A 258 16.76 -3.02 -2.23
C LEU A 258 16.36 -4.50 -2.21
N GLU A 259 16.75 -5.22 -1.18
CA GLU A 259 16.29 -6.57 -0.91
C GLU A 259 14.92 -6.53 -0.26
N THR A 260 13.93 -7.15 -0.89
CA THR A 260 12.54 -7.25 -0.40
C THR A 260 12.19 -8.69 -0.08
N ALA A 261 11.02 -8.93 0.50
CA ALA A 261 10.53 -10.29 0.74
C ALA A 261 10.39 -11.11 -0.56
N ASN A 262 10.23 -10.46 -1.71
CA ASN A 262 10.00 -11.07 -3.02
C ASN A 262 11.24 -11.03 -3.94
N GLY A 263 12.40 -10.64 -3.43
CA GLY A 263 13.65 -10.55 -4.18
C GLY A 263 14.25 -9.15 -4.24
N VAL A 264 15.35 -9.02 -4.98
CA VAL A 264 16.09 -7.75 -5.08
C VAL A 264 15.50 -6.87 -6.17
N ILE A 265 15.29 -5.60 -5.83
CA ILE A 265 14.87 -4.54 -6.74
C ILE A 265 16.01 -3.58 -6.96
N VAL A 266 16.23 -3.17 -8.21
CA VAL A 266 17.19 -2.11 -8.55
C VAL A 266 16.41 -0.86 -8.93
N ILE A 267 16.60 0.19 -8.16
CA ILE A 267 15.87 1.46 -8.29
C ILE A 267 16.83 2.53 -8.79
N PRO A 268 16.50 3.29 -9.86
CA PRO A 268 17.30 4.44 -10.27
C PRO A 268 17.39 5.49 -9.15
N ALA A 269 18.58 5.85 -8.71
CA ALA A 269 18.79 6.84 -7.65
C ALA A 269 18.12 8.20 -7.95
N PRO A 270 18.07 8.70 -9.20
CA PRO A 270 17.33 9.93 -9.52
C PRO A 270 15.81 9.86 -9.27
N ALA A 271 15.22 8.67 -9.14
CA ALA A 271 13.80 8.49 -8.76
C ALA A 271 13.57 8.68 -7.27
N ILE A 272 14.63 8.66 -6.45
CA ILE A 272 14.57 8.56 -5.00
C ILE A 272 14.70 9.94 -4.37
N SER A 273 13.86 10.22 -3.37
CA SER A 273 13.99 11.40 -2.52
C SER A 273 14.91 11.13 -1.34
N TYR A 274 14.68 10.04 -0.61
CA TYR A 274 15.57 9.65 0.48
C TYR A 274 15.54 8.14 0.74
N LEU A 275 16.64 7.67 1.33
CA LEU A 275 16.83 6.34 1.88
C LEU A 275 16.61 6.40 3.39
N LYS A 276 15.93 5.42 3.93
CA LYS A 276 15.56 5.32 5.33
C LYS A 276 16.24 4.11 5.97
N PHE A 277 16.86 4.26 7.15
CA PHE A 277 17.73 3.24 7.75
C PHE A 277 17.30 2.76 9.14
N ALA A 278 16.43 3.42 9.87
CA ALA A 278 16.13 3.05 11.25
C ALA A 278 14.68 2.70 11.53
N HIS A 279 14.44 1.84 12.52
CA HIS A 279 13.13 1.34 12.93
C HIS A 279 12.25 2.33 13.70
N SER A 280 12.85 3.13 14.60
CA SER A 280 12.06 4.01 15.47
C SER A 280 11.78 5.34 14.78
N TRP A 281 10.55 5.47 14.33
CA TRP A 281 10.11 6.65 13.62
C TRP A 281 9.16 7.44 14.50
N GLY A 282 9.71 8.40 15.19
CA GLY A 282 8.90 9.54 15.59
C GLY A 282 8.31 10.17 14.32
N SER A 283 7.13 10.69 14.42
CA SER A 283 6.15 10.98 13.40
C SER A 283 6.52 11.90 12.24
N ASP A 284 7.74 12.45 12.09
CA ASP A 284 7.98 13.43 11.04
C ASP A 284 9.37 13.47 10.40
N LEU A 285 9.85 12.33 9.92
CA LEU A 285 11.06 12.36 9.09
C LEU A 285 10.82 13.09 7.77
N SER A 286 9.63 12.91 7.15
CA SER A 286 9.32 13.58 5.88
C SER A 286 9.26 15.08 6.04
N GLY A 287 8.59 15.61 7.07
CA GLY A 287 8.57 17.05 7.36
C GLY A 287 9.94 17.62 7.64
N LEU A 288 10.79 16.87 8.33
CA LEU A 288 12.19 17.26 8.58
C LEU A 288 12.99 17.31 7.29
N LEU A 289 12.94 16.26 6.47
CA LEU A 289 13.76 16.13 5.27
C LEU A 289 13.26 16.96 4.11
N ASP A 290 11.96 17.21 3.97
CA ASP A 290 11.39 17.95 2.84
C ASP A 290 11.97 19.38 2.73
N ARG A 291 12.37 19.97 3.85
CA ARG A 291 12.94 21.32 3.93
C ARG A 291 14.49 21.38 3.94
N LYS A 292 15.15 20.22 3.95
CA LYS A 292 16.63 20.14 4.00
C LYS A 292 17.21 19.92 2.61
N PRO A 293 18.43 20.41 2.32
CA PRO A 293 19.18 20.03 1.13
C PRO A 293 19.54 18.53 1.13
N PRO A 294 20.16 17.97 0.08
CA PRO A 294 20.78 16.65 0.12
C PRO A 294 21.77 16.52 1.28
N GLY A 295 21.82 15.35 1.92
CA GLY A 295 22.67 15.13 3.08
C GLY A 295 22.24 13.94 3.93
N ILE A 296 22.83 13.79 5.10
CA ILE A 296 22.59 12.71 6.06
C ILE A 296 21.87 13.23 7.29
N ALA A 297 20.80 12.56 7.68
CA ALA A 297 20.15 12.71 8.98
C ALA A 297 20.63 11.60 9.92
N PHE A 298 21.08 11.96 11.10
CA PHE A 298 21.59 11.06 12.13
C PHE A 298 20.50 10.66 13.14
N LEU A 299 20.74 9.58 13.87
CA LEU A 299 19.83 9.10 14.93
C LEU A 299 19.67 10.13 16.08
N ASN A 300 20.70 10.88 16.40
CA ASN A 300 20.68 11.97 17.39
C ASN A 300 19.90 13.21 16.96
N ARG A 301 19.28 13.19 15.76
CA ARG A 301 18.52 14.26 15.08
C ARG A 301 19.37 15.36 14.43
N ASP A 302 20.67 15.25 14.42
CA ASP A 302 21.54 16.13 13.65
C ASP A 302 21.39 15.91 12.15
N PHE A 303 21.84 16.87 11.36
CA PHE A 303 21.82 16.81 9.91
C PHE A 303 23.11 17.40 9.35
N ALA A 304 23.81 16.62 8.53
CA ALA A 304 24.97 17.07 7.76
C ALA A 304 24.57 17.25 6.29
N GLU A 305 24.73 18.46 5.78
CA GLU A 305 24.58 18.75 4.37
C GLU A 305 25.78 18.22 3.58
N GLY A 306 25.52 17.62 2.42
CA GLY A 306 26.57 17.09 1.56
C GLY A 306 26.04 16.25 0.43
N ARG A 307 26.94 15.88 -0.48
CA ARG A 307 26.68 15.01 -1.61
C ARG A 307 26.88 13.56 -1.20
N PHE A 308 25.84 12.75 -1.34
CA PHE A 308 25.93 11.30 -1.16
C PHE A 308 26.82 10.69 -2.25
N ILE A 309 27.75 9.83 -1.87
CA ILE A 309 28.64 9.10 -2.76
C ILE A 309 28.16 7.67 -2.93
N GLU A 310 28.18 6.89 -1.84
CA GLU A 310 27.73 5.49 -1.84
C GLU A 310 27.30 5.02 -0.45
N PHE A 311 26.56 3.91 -0.42
CA PHE A 311 26.30 3.08 0.76
C PHE A 311 26.64 1.64 0.40
N LYS A 312 27.56 1.03 1.16
CA LYS A 312 28.00 -0.34 0.96
C LYS A 312 28.57 -0.91 2.24
N GLY A 313 28.28 -2.19 2.52
CA GLY A 313 28.83 -2.88 3.71
C GLY A 313 28.43 -2.24 5.04
N GLY A 314 27.27 -1.57 5.10
CA GLY A 314 26.79 -0.89 6.32
C GLY A 314 27.44 0.47 6.56
N VAL A 315 28.11 1.05 5.57
CA VAL A 315 28.74 2.37 5.68
C VAL A 315 28.29 3.28 4.55
N ALA A 316 27.85 4.48 4.90
CA ALA A 316 27.56 5.55 3.95
C ALA A 316 28.76 6.46 3.79
N LYS A 317 29.13 6.80 2.55
CA LYS A 317 30.12 7.81 2.22
C LYS A 317 29.42 9.05 1.67
N MET A 318 29.82 10.19 2.16
CA MET A 318 29.33 11.49 1.71
C MET A 318 30.46 12.51 1.62
N GLU A 319 30.35 13.44 0.70
CA GLU A 319 31.18 14.64 0.67
C GLU A 319 30.42 15.77 1.37
N SER A 320 30.80 16.02 2.62
CA SER A 320 30.24 17.11 3.42
C SER A 320 30.78 18.47 2.96
N VAL A 321 29.91 19.48 2.96
CA VAL A 321 30.31 20.86 2.60
C VAL A 321 31.34 21.41 3.57
N LEU A 322 31.30 21.02 4.85
CA LEU A 322 32.15 21.55 5.91
C LEU A 322 33.37 20.68 6.23
N PHE A 323 33.23 19.35 6.09
CA PHE A 323 34.20 18.38 6.63
C PHE A 323 34.86 17.51 5.56
N GLY A 324 34.58 17.75 4.27
CA GLY A 324 35.07 16.90 3.16
C GLY A 324 34.45 15.52 3.17
N GLU A 325 35.18 14.49 2.70
CA GLU A 325 34.68 13.12 2.64
C GLU A 325 34.55 12.53 4.05
N GLN A 326 33.36 12.01 4.35
CA GLN A 326 33.00 11.40 5.62
C GLN A 326 32.45 9.99 5.41
N GLU A 327 32.80 9.08 6.31
CA GLU A 327 32.21 7.75 6.41
C GLU A 327 31.31 7.68 7.64
N VAL A 328 30.07 7.24 7.44
CA VAL A 328 29.04 7.16 8.49
C VAL A 328 28.51 5.74 8.56
N PRO A 329 28.69 5.05 9.70
CA PRO A 329 28.17 3.68 9.85
C PRO A 329 26.63 3.69 9.89
N GLU A 330 26.03 2.59 9.41
CA GLU A 330 24.57 2.39 9.38
C GLU A 330 23.93 2.59 10.76
N SER A 331 24.63 2.19 11.82
CA SER A 331 24.19 2.34 13.21
C SER A 331 23.93 3.79 13.66
N GLU A 332 24.47 4.77 12.95
CA GLU A 332 24.26 6.19 13.21
C GLU A 332 23.28 6.83 12.23
N LEU A 333 22.94 6.11 11.14
CA LEU A 333 22.08 6.64 10.09
C LEU A 333 20.61 6.59 10.48
N ARG A 334 19.93 7.70 10.27
CA ARG A 334 18.47 7.79 10.24
C ARG A 334 17.94 7.82 8.83
N ALA A 335 18.51 8.66 7.99
CA ALA A 335 18.18 8.74 6.57
C ALA A 335 19.28 9.42 5.75
N ILE A 336 19.31 9.13 4.44
CA ILE A 336 20.11 9.84 3.45
C ILE A 336 19.17 10.52 2.48
N LYS A 337 19.16 11.84 2.43
CA LYS A 337 18.41 12.61 1.45
C LYS A 337 19.20 12.74 0.16
N LEU A 338 18.62 12.31 -0.94
CA LEU A 338 19.23 12.33 -2.27
C LEU A 338 18.70 13.50 -3.12
N ALA A 339 17.39 13.77 -3.03
CA ALA A 339 16.74 14.80 -3.85
C ALA A 339 15.43 15.30 -3.23
N GLU A 340 14.93 16.41 -3.76
CA GLU A 340 13.62 16.94 -3.38
C GLU A 340 12.46 16.04 -3.84
N ARG A 341 11.37 16.04 -3.08
CA ARG A 341 10.12 15.40 -3.48
C ARG A 341 9.44 16.21 -4.60
N LYS A 342 8.88 15.46 -5.57
CA LYS A 342 8.05 16.01 -6.65
C LYS A 342 6.80 15.15 -6.79
N VAL A 343 5.87 15.32 -5.87
CA VAL A 343 4.60 14.58 -5.90
C VAL A 343 3.74 15.07 -7.06
N LYS A 344 3.25 14.13 -7.88
CA LYS A 344 2.30 14.38 -8.95
C LYS A 344 1.11 13.43 -8.77
N PRO A 345 -0.08 13.77 -9.31
CA PRO A 345 -1.20 12.83 -9.34
C PRO A 345 -0.80 11.53 -10.04
N ALA A 346 -1.14 10.40 -9.45
CA ALA A 346 -0.91 9.08 -10.02
C ALA A 346 -2.20 8.53 -10.65
N LYS A 347 -2.08 7.64 -11.64
CA LYS A 347 -3.22 6.94 -12.24
C LYS A 347 -3.56 5.65 -11.52
N ILE A 348 -2.57 4.99 -10.94
CA ILE A 348 -2.71 3.72 -10.27
C ILE A 348 -2.03 3.81 -8.92
N TRP A 349 -2.69 3.28 -7.93
CA TRP A 349 -2.15 3.03 -6.61
C TRP A 349 -1.91 1.54 -6.44
N ALA A 350 -0.75 1.15 -5.94
CA ALA A 350 -0.41 -0.23 -5.68
C ALA A 350 0.08 -0.40 -4.24
N LEU A 351 -0.34 -1.49 -3.61
CA LEU A 351 0.06 -1.89 -2.27
C LEU A 351 0.97 -3.11 -2.37
N SER A 352 2.14 -3.04 -1.74
CA SER A 352 3.04 -4.17 -1.61
C SER A 352 3.13 -4.69 -0.18
N SER A 353 2.90 -3.82 0.81
CA SER A 353 2.77 -4.13 2.24
C SER A 353 1.96 -3.04 2.93
N ALA A 354 1.71 -3.20 4.23
CA ALA A 354 0.98 -2.21 5.01
C ALA A 354 1.60 -0.80 4.95
N ASP A 355 2.94 -0.72 4.90
CA ASP A 355 3.69 0.54 4.91
C ASP A 355 4.26 0.91 3.54
N SER A 356 4.18 0.02 2.55
CA SER A 356 4.73 0.19 1.20
C SER A 356 3.65 0.50 0.19
N ARG A 357 3.66 1.74 -0.31
CA ARG A 357 2.71 2.25 -1.28
C ARG A 357 3.43 2.77 -2.52
N LEU A 358 2.97 2.34 -3.70
CA LEU A 358 3.46 2.80 -4.99
C LEU A 358 2.40 3.68 -5.68
N LEU A 359 2.83 4.85 -6.13
CA LEU A 359 2.07 5.76 -6.99
C LEU A 359 2.59 5.59 -8.42
N ILE A 360 1.74 5.06 -9.28
CA ILE A 360 2.13 4.52 -10.59
C ILE A 360 1.41 5.28 -11.70
N ASP A 361 2.12 5.58 -12.79
CA ASP A 361 1.54 6.11 -14.04
C ASP A 361 1.16 4.97 -15.01
N SER A 362 1.97 3.91 -15.06
CA SER A 362 1.65 2.69 -15.81
C SER A 362 2.34 1.46 -15.24
N ILE A 363 1.72 0.30 -15.44
CA ILE A 363 2.22 -1.02 -15.03
C ILE A 363 1.98 -2.02 -16.17
N VAL A 364 2.96 -2.88 -16.44
CA VAL A 364 2.89 -3.89 -17.50
C VAL A 364 3.56 -5.17 -17.03
N SER A 365 2.92 -6.32 -17.28
CA SER A 365 3.51 -7.64 -17.07
C SER A 365 4.61 -7.92 -18.09
N LEU A 366 5.73 -8.48 -17.63
CA LEU A 366 6.84 -8.91 -18.48
C LEU A 366 6.81 -10.43 -18.67
N PRO A 367 7.39 -10.97 -19.77
CA PRO A 367 7.41 -12.40 -20.04
C PRO A 367 8.12 -13.25 -18.97
N ASP A 368 9.01 -12.63 -18.20
CA ASP A 368 9.82 -13.27 -17.16
C ASP A 368 9.17 -13.28 -15.77
N GLY A 369 7.89 -12.97 -15.66
CA GLY A 369 7.15 -12.96 -14.39
C GLY A 369 7.36 -11.70 -13.55
N ARG A 370 8.01 -10.69 -14.09
CA ARG A 370 8.19 -9.40 -13.41
C ARG A 370 7.19 -8.37 -13.91
N LEU A 371 7.04 -7.29 -13.16
CA LEU A 371 6.25 -6.14 -13.54
C LEU A 371 7.16 -4.95 -13.84
N LYS A 372 6.98 -4.31 -14.99
CA LYS A 372 7.59 -3.04 -15.30
C LYS A 372 6.65 -1.92 -14.90
N ILE A 373 7.07 -1.15 -13.92
CA ILE A 373 6.34 -0.02 -13.36
C ILE A 373 6.99 1.27 -13.84
N ARG A 374 6.18 2.21 -14.28
CA ARG A 374 6.58 3.60 -14.45
C ARG A 374 5.95 4.40 -13.32
N ASP A 375 6.79 5.03 -12.49
CA ASP A 375 6.30 5.91 -11.44
C ASP A 375 5.77 7.24 -12.03
N ASN A 376 5.02 8.00 -11.25
CA ASN A 376 4.46 9.27 -11.71
C ASN A 376 5.48 10.42 -11.79
N SER A 377 6.77 10.19 -11.53
CA SER A 377 7.88 11.07 -11.89
C SER A 377 8.54 10.69 -13.22
N GLY A 378 8.13 9.57 -13.82
CA GLY A 378 8.55 9.12 -15.16
C GLY A 378 9.66 8.06 -15.16
N TYR A 379 10.15 7.62 -14.00
CA TYR A 379 11.16 6.60 -13.90
C TYR A 379 10.57 5.20 -14.01
N HIS A 380 11.32 4.27 -14.62
CA HIS A 380 10.96 2.87 -14.72
C HIS A 380 11.66 2.05 -13.64
N VAL A 381 10.89 1.19 -12.98
CA VAL A 381 11.38 0.21 -12.03
C VAL A 381 10.81 -1.14 -12.41
N THR A 382 11.63 -2.18 -12.42
CA THR A 382 11.17 -3.56 -12.60
C THR A 382 11.15 -4.24 -11.25
N VAL A 383 9.99 -4.77 -10.89
CA VAL A 383 9.75 -5.42 -9.60
C VAL A 383 9.27 -6.85 -9.80
N PRO A 384 9.55 -7.78 -8.87
CA PRO A 384 8.90 -9.09 -8.85
C PRO A 384 7.38 -8.94 -8.81
N ALA A 385 6.66 -9.76 -9.56
CA ALA A 385 5.18 -9.68 -9.57
C ALA A 385 4.59 -9.88 -8.17
N GLY A 386 5.14 -10.82 -7.39
CA GLY A 386 4.74 -11.06 -6.01
C GLY A 386 4.92 -9.89 -5.04
N LEU A 387 5.61 -8.81 -5.44
CA LEU A 387 5.70 -7.60 -4.64
C LEU A 387 4.36 -6.84 -4.60
N ILE A 388 3.57 -6.91 -5.67
CA ILE A 388 2.30 -6.17 -5.76
C ILE A 388 1.17 -7.12 -5.36
N ARG A 389 0.44 -6.75 -4.32
CA ARG A 389 -0.70 -7.53 -3.80
C ARG A 389 -2.04 -6.92 -4.17
N HIS A 390 -2.06 -5.61 -4.33
CA HIS A 390 -3.28 -4.90 -4.65
C HIS A 390 -3.00 -3.74 -5.59
N LEU A 391 -3.86 -3.58 -6.59
CA LEU A 391 -3.88 -2.44 -7.51
C LEU A 391 -5.21 -1.72 -7.41
N ARG A 392 -5.16 -0.40 -7.61
CA ARG A 392 -6.35 0.44 -7.67
C ARG A 392 -6.18 1.53 -8.73
N TRP A 393 -7.20 1.72 -9.53
CA TRP A 393 -7.27 2.82 -10.49
C TRP A 393 -7.68 4.12 -9.80
N LEU A 394 -6.87 5.17 -9.96
CA LEU A 394 -7.11 6.53 -9.44
C LEU A 394 -7.41 7.54 -10.55
N GLY A 395 -7.28 7.15 -11.81
CA GLY A 395 -7.52 8.02 -12.95
C GLY A 395 -9.02 8.27 -13.21
N PRO A 396 -9.34 9.11 -14.20
CA PRO A 396 -10.71 9.32 -14.62
C PRO A 396 -11.38 8.00 -14.98
N ARG A 397 -12.58 7.76 -14.47
CA ARG A 397 -13.37 6.56 -14.81
C ARG A 397 -13.83 6.65 -16.26
N ALA A 398 -13.84 5.52 -16.98
CA ALA A 398 -14.49 5.44 -18.28
C ALA A 398 -15.96 5.86 -18.11
N LYS A 399 -16.43 6.82 -18.93
CA LYS A 399 -17.83 7.21 -18.92
C LYS A 399 -18.66 5.98 -19.28
N LYS A 400 -19.66 5.66 -18.45
CA LYS A 400 -20.61 4.58 -18.70
C LYS A 400 -21.20 4.80 -20.09
N ALA A 401 -21.00 3.82 -20.98
CA ALA A 401 -21.65 3.86 -22.30
C ALA A 401 -23.16 4.05 -22.08
N PRO A 402 -23.82 4.93 -22.84
CA PRO A 402 -25.27 5.09 -22.73
C PRO A 402 -25.93 3.74 -22.98
N ALA A 403 -26.84 3.36 -22.08
CA ALA A 403 -27.62 2.14 -22.21
C ALA A 403 -28.29 2.14 -23.61
N THR A 404 -27.89 1.22 -24.45
CA THR A 404 -28.54 1.02 -25.75
C THR A 404 -29.97 0.51 -25.47
N THR A 405 -30.92 1.43 -25.53
CA THR A 405 -32.35 1.09 -25.51
C THR A 405 -32.61 0.26 -26.77
N ARG A 406 -32.68 -1.06 -26.63
CA ARG A 406 -33.26 -1.89 -27.68
C ARG A 406 -34.74 -1.51 -27.81
N LYS A 407 -35.05 -0.89 -28.93
CA LYS A 407 -36.45 -0.80 -29.41
C LYS A 407 -36.91 -2.15 -29.90
#